data_ab69b0035416ad5e7a6631bfaecef68b
#
_entry.id   ab69b0035416ad5e7a6631bfaecef68b
#
_cell.length_a   1.000
_cell.length_b   1.000
_cell.length_c   1.000
_cell.angle_alpha   90.00
_cell.angle_beta   90.00
_cell.angle_gamma   90.00
#
_symmetry.space_group_name_H-M   'P 1'
#
loop_
_entity.id
_entity.type
_entity.pdbx_description
1 polymer ?
#
loop_
_entity_poly.entity_id
_entity_poly.type
_entity_poly.pdbx_seq_one_letter_code
_entity_poly.pdbx_strand_id
1 'polypeptide(L)'
;MGKIRVGFGFDVHRLVEGRELWLGGVRLEHFMGLLGHSDADVLIHAICDALLGAANMRDIGYHFPDTGEEFHNIDSKILLRKTVELIGTKGYRVGNVDATVCTERPKLKPHIPAMQACLADVMGIDADDVSVKATTTEKLGFTGREEGISAYATVLIES
;
A
#
# COMPACT_ATOMS: atom_id res chain seq x y z
N MET A 1 19.23 0.43 24.01
CA MET A 1 18.18 1.27 23.44
C MET A 1 17.88 0.79 22.03
N GLY A 2 16.62 0.54 21.71
CA GLY A 2 16.22 0.10 20.39
C GLY A 2 16.42 1.16 19.31
N LYS A 3 16.57 0.74 18.07
CA LYS A 3 16.68 1.66 16.93
C LYS A 3 15.29 2.01 16.40
N ILE A 4 15.10 3.29 16.08
CA ILE A 4 13.95 3.80 15.37
C ILE A 4 14.39 4.13 13.95
N ARG A 5 13.63 3.69 12.95
CA ARG A 5 13.92 3.95 11.53
C ARG A 5 12.64 4.38 10.83
N VAL A 6 12.81 5.26 9.86
CA VAL A 6 11.71 5.71 9.00
C VAL A 6 11.93 5.21 7.58
N GLY A 7 10.84 4.97 6.87
CA GLY A 7 10.86 4.60 5.46
C GLY A 7 9.78 5.35 4.72
N PHE A 8 10.02 5.55 3.43
CA PHE A 8 9.07 6.17 2.52
C PHE A 8 8.86 5.24 1.33
N GLY A 9 7.60 5.09 0.92
CA GLY A 9 7.21 4.31 -0.23
C GLY A 9 6.29 5.10 -1.15
N PHE A 10 6.42 4.82 -2.44
CA PHE A 10 5.59 5.38 -3.49
C PHE A 10 5.21 4.27 -4.46
N ASP A 11 3.97 4.27 -4.93
CA ASP A 11 3.55 3.40 -6.03
C ASP A 11 2.47 4.08 -6.86
N VAL A 12 2.33 3.65 -8.11
CA VAL A 12 1.34 4.15 -9.05
C VAL A 12 0.90 3.03 -9.97
N HIS A 13 -0.40 2.93 -10.23
CA HIS A 13 -0.97 1.99 -11.19
C HIS A 13 -1.98 2.69 -12.09
N ARG A 14 -2.06 2.21 -13.33
CA ARG A 14 -3.03 2.70 -14.32
C ARG A 14 -4.43 2.19 -14.00
N LEU A 15 -5.43 3.05 -14.16
CA LEU A 15 -6.85 2.67 -14.13
C LEU A 15 -7.27 2.12 -15.48
N VAL A 16 -7.92 0.96 -15.47
CA VAL A 16 -8.45 0.29 -16.68
C VAL A 16 -9.83 -0.29 -16.40
N GLU A 17 -10.64 -0.41 -17.44
CA GLU A 17 -11.92 -1.09 -17.35
C GLU A 17 -11.73 -2.60 -17.20
N GLY A 18 -12.73 -3.27 -16.61
CA GLY A 18 -12.75 -4.73 -16.51
C GLY A 18 -11.92 -5.32 -15.37
N ARG A 19 -11.39 -4.49 -14.48
CA ARG A 19 -10.69 -4.95 -13.28
C ARG A 19 -11.39 -4.45 -12.01
N GLU A 20 -11.32 -5.25 -10.97
CA GLU A 20 -11.75 -4.84 -9.62
C GLU A 20 -10.79 -3.79 -9.06
N LEU A 21 -11.32 -2.86 -8.29
CA LEU A 21 -10.52 -1.85 -7.61
C LEU A 21 -10.28 -2.27 -6.16
N TRP A 22 -9.02 -2.55 -5.83
CA TRP A 22 -8.57 -2.87 -4.48
C TRP A 22 -7.67 -1.76 -3.97
N LEU A 23 -8.01 -1.20 -2.80
CA LEU A 23 -7.22 -0.18 -2.11
C LEU A 23 -7.21 -0.45 -0.61
N GLY A 24 -6.02 -0.54 -0.02
CA GLY A 24 -5.87 -0.79 1.40
C GLY A 24 -6.47 -2.12 1.85
N GLY A 25 -6.46 -3.13 0.98
CA GLY A 25 -7.03 -4.43 1.22
C GLY A 25 -8.56 -4.48 1.13
N VAL A 26 -9.20 -3.41 0.68
CA VAL A 26 -10.66 -3.29 0.57
C VAL A 26 -11.05 -3.18 -0.91
N ARG A 27 -12.05 -3.97 -1.30
CA ARG A 27 -12.63 -3.87 -2.64
C ARG A 27 -13.61 -2.71 -2.67
N LEU A 28 -13.42 -1.80 -3.64
CA LEU A 28 -14.28 -0.64 -3.83
C LEU A 28 -15.15 -0.81 -5.08
N GLU A 29 -16.42 -0.39 -4.98
CA GLU A 29 -17.31 -0.29 -6.13
C GLU A 29 -16.84 0.84 -7.05
N HIS A 30 -16.41 0.49 -8.25
CA HIS A 30 -15.98 1.44 -9.28
C HIS A 30 -16.00 0.76 -10.64
N PHE A 31 -16.18 1.54 -11.72
CA PHE A 31 -16.24 0.99 -13.08
C PHE A 31 -14.87 0.65 -13.65
N MET A 32 -13.78 1.11 -13.01
CA MET A 32 -12.40 0.77 -13.35
C MET A 32 -11.66 0.23 -12.14
N GLY A 33 -10.63 -0.57 -12.39
CA GLY A 33 -9.69 -1.05 -11.38
C GLY A 33 -8.26 -0.78 -11.79
N LEU A 34 -7.32 -1.06 -10.91
CA LEU A 34 -5.90 -0.83 -11.17
C LEU A 34 -5.29 -2.02 -11.90
N LEU A 35 -4.44 -1.71 -12.89
CA LEU A 35 -3.73 -2.70 -13.69
C LEU A 35 -2.37 -3.01 -13.06
N GLY A 36 -2.11 -4.29 -12.85
CA GLY A 36 -0.84 -4.78 -12.33
C GLY A 36 -0.78 -6.29 -12.37
N HIS A 37 0.38 -6.85 -12.01
CA HIS A 37 0.62 -8.31 -11.95
C HIS A 37 -0.17 -8.97 -10.80
N SER A 38 -0.28 -8.27 -9.66
CA SER A 38 -1.10 -8.66 -8.50
C SER A 38 -2.51 -8.08 -8.62
N ASP A 39 -3.22 -7.91 -7.51
CA ASP A 39 -4.46 -7.14 -7.44
C ASP A 39 -4.25 -5.63 -7.64
N ALA A 40 -2.98 -5.20 -7.78
CA ALA A 40 -2.55 -3.83 -7.99
C ALA A 40 -3.00 -2.85 -6.90
N ASP A 41 -3.10 -3.32 -5.65
CA ASP A 41 -3.39 -2.46 -4.49
C ASP A 41 -2.23 -1.49 -4.26
N VAL A 42 -2.34 -0.31 -4.85
CA VAL A 42 -1.28 0.70 -4.86
C VAL A 42 -0.93 1.19 -3.45
N LEU A 43 -1.91 1.21 -2.55
CA LEU A 43 -1.69 1.63 -1.16
C LEU A 43 -0.85 0.60 -0.40
N ILE A 44 -1.21 -0.67 -0.50
CA ILE A 44 -0.43 -1.74 0.13
C ILE A 44 1.00 -1.79 -0.43
N HIS A 45 1.16 -1.63 -1.76
CA HIS A 45 2.49 -1.65 -2.38
C HIS A 45 3.37 -0.50 -1.87
N ALA A 46 2.81 0.70 -1.71
CA ALA A 46 3.55 1.82 -1.14
C ALA A 46 3.97 1.55 0.32
N ILE A 47 3.09 0.95 1.11
CA ILE A 47 3.40 0.56 2.50
C ILE A 47 4.51 -0.50 2.54
N CYS A 48 4.44 -1.52 1.70
CA CYS A 48 5.49 -2.55 1.61
C CYS A 48 6.86 -1.93 1.29
N ASP A 49 6.92 -1.05 0.30
CA ASP A 49 8.16 -0.36 -0.07
C ASP A 49 8.71 0.50 1.08
N ALA A 50 7.82 1.19 1.80
CA ALA A 50 8.21 1.98 2.95
C ALA A 50 8.83 1.12 4.05
N LEU A 51 8.20 -0.01 4.36
CA LEU A 51 8.70 -0.95 5.38
C LEU A 51 10.05 -1.55 5.01
N LEU A 52 10.18 -2.02 3.76
CA LEU A 52 11.42 -2.60 3.26
C LEU A 52 12.54 -1.54 3.24
N GLY A 53 12.24 -0.34 2.78
CA GLY A 53 13.20 0.77 2.77
C GLY A 53 13.69 1.14 4.18
N ALA A 54 12.77 1.23 5.14
CA ALA A 54 13.10 1.49 6.54
C ALA A 54 14.09 0.45 7.10
N ALA A 55 13.88 -0.82 6.76
CA ALA A 55 14.74 -1.93 7.20
C ALA A 55 16.01 -2.09 6.37
N ASN A 56 16.26 -1.25 5.36
CA ASN A 56 17.35 -1.39 4.40
C ASN A 56 17.33 -2.76 3.71
N MET A 57 16.15 -3.12 3.18
CA MET A 57 15.90 -4.39 2.50
C MET A 57 15.44 -4.20 1.04
N ARG A 58 15.76 -3.04 0.44
CA ARG A 58 15.41 -2.69 -0.95
C ARG A 58 13.92 -2.45 -1.11
N ASP A 59 13.29 -3.06 -2.10
CA ASP A 59 11.93 -2.78 -2.52
C ASP A 59 11.12 -4.05 -2.77
N ILE A 60 9.84 -3.86 -3.05
CA ILE A 60 8.89 -4.95 -3.30
C ILE A 60 9.27 -5.76 -4.55
N GLY A 61 9.79 -5.12 -5.59
CA GLY A 61 10.20 -5.80 -6.83
C GLY A 61 11.38 -6.75 -6.64
N TYR A 62 12.25 -6.47 -5.68
CA TYR A 62 13.35 -7.36 -5.33
C TYR A 62 12.87 -8.64 -4.63
N HIS A 63 11.92 -8.52 -3.71
CA HIS A 63 11.43 -9.66 -2.92
C HIS A 63 10.30 -10.43 -3.61
N PHE A 64 9.49 -9.75 -4.41
CA PHE A 64 8.30 -10.31 -5.07
C PHE A 64 8.31 -9.91 -6.56
N PRO A 65 9.22 -10.48 -7.37
CA PRO A 65 9.37 -10.05 -8.77
C PRO A 65 8.13 -10.38 -9.61
N ASP A 66 7.77 -9.45 -10.50
CA ASP A 66 6.62 -9.57 -11.42
C ASP A 66 6.73 -10.75 -12.39
N THR A 67 7.93 -11.30 -12.57
CA THR A 67 8.18 -12.44 -13.45
C THR A 67 7.79 -13.79 -12.84
N GLY A 68 7.47 -13.82 -11.54
CA GLY A 68 7.06 -15.03 -10.84
C GLY A 68 5.58 -15.32 -11.03
N GLU A 69 5.23 -16.50 -11.58
CA GLU A 69 3.82 -16.92 -11.69
C GLU A 69 3.15 -17.02 -10.31
N GLU A 70 3.92 -17.32 -9.27
CA GLU A 70 3.44 -17.43 -7.90
C GLU A 70 2.81 -16.13 -7.35
N PHE A 71 3.18 -14.97 -7.94
CA PHE A 71 2.65 -13.66 -7.53
C PHE A 71 1.59 -13.12 -8.49
N HIS A 72 1.26 -13.87 -9.55
CA HIS A 72 0.24 -13.45 -10.51
C HIS A 72 -1.15 -13.44 -9.85
N ASN A 73 -1.85 -12.31 -9.94
CA ASN A 73 -3.14 -12.07 -9.28
C ASN A 73 -3.13 -12.29 -7.75
N ILE A 74 -1.95 -12.23 -7.12
CA ILE A 74 -1.85 -12.39 -5.68
C ILE A 74 -2.59 -11.27 -4.95
N ASP A 75 -3.23 -11.63 -3.85
CA ASP A 75 -3.78 -10.68 -2.89
C ASP A 75 -2.63 -9.93 -2.20
N SER A 76 -2.58 -8.62 -2.39
CA SER A 76 -1.50 -7.79 -1.83
C SER A 76 -1.43 -7.81 -0.30
N LYS A 77 -2.51 -8.21 0.40
CA LYS A 77 -2.46 -8.44 1.85
C LYS A 77 -1.45 -9.53 2.21
N ILE A 78 -1.28 -10.53 1.35
CA ILE A 78 -0.26 -11.58 1.53
C ILE A 78 1.14 -10.98 1.39
N LEU A 79 1.35 -10.09 0.42
CA LEU A 79 2.62 -9.38 0.24
C LEU A 79 2.96 -8.53 1.46
N LEU A 80 1.98 -7.83 2.01
CA LEU A 80 2.16 -7.02 3.22
C LEU A 80 2.53 -7.88 4.42
N ARG A 81 1.84 -9.00 4.62
CA ARG A 81 2.16 -9.93 5.71
C ARG A 81 3.59 -10.46 5.59
N LYS A 82 3.97 -10.89 4.39
CA LYS A 82 5.34 -11.35 4.12
C LYS A 82 6.38 -10.25 4.34
N THR A 83 6.05 -9.01 4.00
CA THR A 83 6.93 -7.86 4.23
C THR A 83 7.15 -7.63 5.72
N VAL A 84 6.10 -7.70 6.53
CA VAL A 84 6.21 -7.59 7.99
C VAL A 84 7.08 -8.72 8.56
N GLU A 85 6.91 -9.94 8.06
CA GLU A 85 7.77 -11.07 8.46
C GLU A 85 9.23 -10.82 8.08
N LEU A 86 9.50 -10.30 6.88
CA LEU A 86 10.86 -9.98 6.41
C LEU A 86 11.55 -8.97 7.32
N ILE A 87 10.91 -7.84 7.66
CA ILE A 87 11.52 -6.86 8.56
C ILE A 87 11.72 -7.46 9.97
N GLY A 88 10.84 -8.37 10.38
CA GLY A 88 10.95 -9.13 11.62
C GLY A 88 12.24 -9.97 11.69
N THR A 89 12.73 -10.49 10.55
CA THR A 89 13.99 -11.24 10.50
C THR A 89 15.20 -10.41 10.91
N LYS A 90 15.09 -9.08 10.80
CA LYS A 90 16.10 -8.12 11.27
C LYS A 90 15.82 -7.56 12.66
N GLY A 91 14.80 -8.08 13.33
CA GLY A 91 14.41 -7.64 14.67
C GLY A 91 13.57 -6.36 14.70
N TYR A 92 13.01 -5.95 13.56
CA TYR A 92 12.16 -4.76 13.50
C TYR A 92 10.68 -5.14 13.57
N ARG A 93 9.90 -4.24 14.15
CA ARG A 93 8.44 -4.29 14.15
C ARG A 93 7.89 -2.97 13.63
N VAL A 94 6.67 -2.99 13.13
CA VAL A 94 5.97 -1.78 12.66
C VAL A 94 5.56 -0.95 13.88
N GLY A 95 5.95 0.31 13.91
CA GLY A 95 5.48 1.27 14.90
C GLY A 95 4.20 1.95 14.45
N ASN A 96 4.25 2.67 13.33
CA ASN A 96 3.05 3.27 12.74
C ASN A 96 3.23 3.47 11.24
N VAL A 97 2.11 3.73 10.57
CA VAL A 97 2.03 4.02 9.14
C VAL A 97 1.22 5.30 8.95
N ASP A 98 1.72 6.20 8.11
CA ASP A 98 0.97 7.34 7.59
C ASP A 98 1.00 7.30 6.07
N ALA A 99 -0.15 7.19 5.44
CA ALA A 99 -0.27 7.02 4.00
C ALA A 99 -1.26 8.01 3.40
N THR A 100 -1.00 8.38 2.14
CA THR A 100 -1.86 9.26 1.36
C THR A 100 -2.14 8.62 0.00
N VAL A 101 -3.40 8.55 -0.39
CA VAL A 101 -3.83 8.09 -1.71
C VAL A 101 -4.31 9.27 -2.53
N CYS A 102 -3.76 9.43 -3.74
CA CYS A 102 -4.16 10.48 -4.68
C CYS A 102 -5.06 9.87 -5.76
N THR A 103 -6.33 10.24 -5.76
CA THR A 103 -7.32 9.78 -6.74
C THR A 103 -8.44 10.80 -6.88
N GLU A 104 -8.92 11.00 -8.11
CA GLU A 104 -10.10 11.85 -8.34
C GLU A 104 -11.38 11.11 -7.96
N ARG A 105 -11.51 9.86 -8.37
CA ARG A 105 -12.65 8.98 -8.07
C ARG A 105 -12.15 7.53 -7.87
N PRO A 106 -12.84 6.71 -7.07
CA PRO A 106 -14.00 7.04 -6.25
C PRO A 106 -13.60 7.87 -5.01
N LYS A 107 -14.61 8.39 -4.29
CA LYS A 107 -14.38 9.05 -2.99
C LYS A 107 -14.00 7.99 -1.96
N LEU A 108 -12.86 8.17 -1.31
CA LEU A 108 -12.32 7.17 -0.38
C LEU A 108 -12.77 7.37 1.06
N LYS A 109 -13.25 8.57 1.40
CA LYS A 109 -13.63 8.91 2.78
C LYS A 109 -14.50 7.85 3.48
N PRO A 110 -15.57 7.29 2.84
CA PRO A 110 -16.39 6.27 3.50
C PRO A 110 -15.65 4.95 3.74
N HIS A 111 -14.56 4.68 3.02
CA HIS A 111 -13.84 3.42 3.04
C HIS A 111 -12.59 3.43 3.93
N ILE A 112 -12.14 4.60 4.36
CA ILE A 112 -10.91 4.75 5.15
C ILE A 112 -10.95 3.92 6.45
N PRO A 113 -12.03 3.94 7.25
CA PRO A 113 -12.05 3.10 8.46
C PRO A 113 -11.86 1.61 8.18
N ALA A 114 -12.45 1.08 7.11
CA ALA A 114 -12.28 -0.31 6.72
C ALA A 114 -10.83 -0.61 6.25
N MET A 115 -10.21 0.33 5.54
CA MET A 115 -8.80 0.22 5.14
C MET A 115 -7.89 0.18 6.36
N GLN A 116 -8.08 1.08 7.32
CA GLN A 116 -7.31 1.12 8.57
C GLN A 116 -7.41 -0.19 9.33
N ALA A 117 -8.63 -0.70 9.51
CA ALA A 117 -8.86 -1.96 10.21
C ALA A 117 -8.20 -3.14 9.50
N CYS A 118 -8.31 -3.21 8.17
CA CYS A 118 -7.72 -4.27 7.37
C CYS A 118 -6.18 -4.24 7.43
N LEU A 119 -5.59 -3.07 7.21
CA LEU A 119 -4.13 -2.90 7.22
C LEU A 119 -3.54 -3.20 8.60
N ALA A 120 -4.19 -2.71 9.66
CA ALA A 120 -3.77 -2.96 11.04
C ALA A 120 -3.78 -4.46 11.36
N ASP A 121 -4.86 -5.16 10.98
CA ASP A 121 -4.98 -6.61 11.19
C ASP A 121 -3.87 -7.37 10.47
N VAL A 122 -3.61 -7.04 9.21
CA VAL A 122 -2.55 -7.69 8.41
C VAL A 122 -1.17 -7.45 9.01
N MET A 123 -0.90 -6.24 9.49
CA MET A 123 0.40 -5.87 10.08
C MET A 123 0.53 -6.28 11.56
N GLY A 124 -0.56 -6.65 12.22
CA GLY A 124 -0.54 -7.02 13.63
C GLY A 124 -0.32 -5.83 14.57
N ILE A 125 -0.86 -4.65 14.21
CA ILE A 125 -0.76 -3.42 15.01
C ILE A 125 -2.15 -2.86 15.30
N ASP A 126 -2.22 -1.86 16.17
CA ASP A 126 -3.47 -1.18 16.49
C ASP A 126 -3.94 -0.34 15.29
N ALA A 127 -5.26 -0.25 15.07
CA ALA A 127 -5.83 0.57 14.01
C ALA A 127 -5.48 2.07 14.18
N ASP A 128 -5.27 2.54 15.42
CA ASP A 128 -4.84 3.91 15.68
C ASP A 128 -3.42 4.21 15.20
N ASP A 129 -2.62 3.17 14.96
CA ASP A 129 -1.27 3.31 14.40
C ASP A 129 -1.25 3.32 12.87
N VAL A 130 -2.41 3.27 12.22
CA VAL A 130 -2.55 3.31 10.76
C VAL A 130 -3.36 4.54 10.36
N SER A 131 -2.68 5.52 9.75
CA SER A 131 -3.32 6.72 9.20
C SER A 131 -3.43 6.57 7.68
N VAL A 132 -4.63 6.78 7.14
CA VAL A 132 -4.89 6.82 5.70
C VAL A 132 -5.63 8.11 5.38
N LYS A 133 -5.06 8.88 4.45
CA LYS A 133 -5.64 10.13 3.95
C LYS A 133 -5.85 10.00 2.45
N ALA A 134 -6.83 10.70 1.93
CA ALA A 134 -7.10 10.74 0.50
C ALA A 134 -7.16 12.19 0.02
N THR A 135 -6.66 12.42 -1.18
CA THR A 135 -6.72 13.72 -1.83
C THR A 135 -6.92 13.57 -3.33
N THR A 136 -7.48 14.60 -3.95
CA THR A 136 -7.46 14.74 -5.40
C THR A 136 -6.18 15.49 -5.80
N THR A 137 -5.94 15.62 -7.10
CA THR A 137 -4.90 16.53 -7.63
C THR A 137 -5.53 17.76 -8.30
N GLU A 138 -6.73 18.13 -7.90
CA GLU A 138 -7.45 19.31 -8.45
C GLU A 138 -7.57 19.23 -9.98
N LYS A 139 -7.84 18.04 -10.50
CA LYS A 139 -7.94 17.74 -11.95
C LYS A 139 -6.63 17.93 -12.73
N LEU A 140 -5.51 18.02 -12.04
CA LEU A 140 -4.20 18.15 -12.67
C LEU A 140 -3.51 16.81 -12.87
N GLY A 141 -2.80 16.69 -13.98
CA GLY A 141 -1.97 15.54 -14.29
C GLY A 141 -2.75 14.25 -14.55
N PHE A 142 -2.05 13.12 -14.52
CA PHE A 142 -2.64 11.80 -14.81
C PHE A 142 -3.69 11.40 -13.76
N THR A 143 -3.48 11.75 -12.51
CA THR A 143 -4.48 11.52 -11.44
C THR A 143 -5.73 12.34 -11.74
N GLY A 144 -5.56 13.59 -12.08
CA GLY A 144 -6.67 14.51 -12.38
C GLY A 144 -7.46 14.11 -13.61
N ARG A 145 -6.82 13.44 -14.58
CA ARG A 145 -7.48 12.88 -15.77
C ARG A 145 -8.00 11.47 -15.56
N GLU A 146 -7.91 10.95 -14.33
CA GLU A 146 -8.38 9.60 -13.96
C GLU A 146 -7.69 8.48 -14.77
N GLU A 147 -6.44 8.68 -15.12
CA GLU A 147 -5.62 7.68 -15.81
C GLU A 147 -4.97 6.69 -14.85
N GLY A 148 -4.84 7.06 -13.58
CA GLY A 148 -4.20 6.23 -12.58
C GLY A 148 -4.44 6.74 -11.16
N ILE A 149 -4.01 5.93 -10.20
CA ILE A 149 -4.02 6.24 -8.77
C ILE A 149 -2.60 6.11 -8.26
N SER A 150 -2.15 7.06 -7.45
CA SER A 150 -0.87 6.99 -6.76
C SER A 150 -1.05 6.94 -5.26
N ALA A 151 -0.09 6.34 -4.56
CA ALA A 151 -0.07 6.26 -3.12
C ALA A 151 1.34 6.54 -2.59
N TYR A 152 1.38 7.16 -1.42
CA TYR A 152 2.58 7.51 -0.68
C TYR A 152 2.44 6.96 0.72
N ALA A 153 3.48 6.38 1.26
CA ALA A 153 3.48 5.90 2.64
C ALA A 153 4.75 6.30 3.35
N THR A 154 4.62 6.73 4.59
CA THR A 154 5.73 6.90 5.52
C THR A 154 5.49 5.96 6.68
N VAL A 155 6.52 5.23 7.08
CA VAL A 155 6.43 4.30 8.20
C VAL A 155 7.54 4.57 9.21
N LEU A 156 7.24 4.21 10.45
CA LEU A 156 8.23 4.11 11.51
C LEU A 156 8.31 2.65 11.92
N ILE A 157 9.52 2.12 11.97
CA ILE A 157 9.79 0.79 12.51
C ILE A 157 10.77 0.91 13.68
N GLU A 158 10.70 -0.03 14.59
CA GLU A 158 11.53 -0.04 15.79
C GLU A 158 11.99 -1.46 16.15
N SER A 159 13.16 -1.53 16.80
CA SER A 159 13.71 -2.79 17.30
C SER A 159 13.77 -2.80 18.80
#